data_b6a9de923fee6e18a6c9edc1e4ceb95d
#
_entry.id   b6a9de923fee6e18a6c9edc1e4ceb95d
#
_cell.length_a   1.000
_cell.length_b   1.000
_cell.length_c   1.000
_cell.angle_alpha   90.00
_cell.angle_beta   90.00
_cell.angle_gamma   90.00
#
_symmetry.space_group_name_H-M   'P 1'
#
loop_
_entity.id
_entity.type
_entity.pdbx_description
1 polymer ?
#
loop_
_entity_poly.entity_id
_entity_poly.type
_entity_poly.pdbx_seq_one_letter_code
_entity_poly.pdbx_strand_id
1 'polypeptide(L)'
;MKIKKGKTVITIIGAIFFIIGMILVVIGGISLSRTSAFMNSAQKTKAEIINISADSYRRNGKNHTHYDVWIEYTVDGEVLEKNINEYNSSMYEGKEIEVYYDPDDPSDVRTDSKVFEYIFLGIGGSFAVIGAVFLIINIIIGRRIKILKKSGDKLSGTITNVTMNYNMTINNRHPYKAECEVINPYDGETYLYSSENITDDISGLIGMRATVYVDRNNKKKYYVDIYELLDKYNKDNRIHDFR
;
A
#
# COMPACT_ATOMS: atom_id res chain seq x y z
N MET A 1 -3.23 25.12 9.77
CA MET A 1 -3.61 23.71 9.56
C MET A 1 -3.01 23.06 8.30
N LYS A 2 -1.83 23.50 7.79
CA LYS A 2 -1.16 22.96 6.58
C LYS A 2 0.00 21.99 6.85
N ILE A 3 0.48 21.88 8.06
CA ILE A 3 1.83 21.35 8.41
C ILE A 3 1.89 19.82 8.65
N LYS A 4 0.77 19.13 8.75
CA LYS A 4 0.72 17.66 8.89
C LYS A 4 0.64 16.90 7.55
N LYS A 5 0.78 17.60 6.41
CA LYS A 5 0.47 17.03 5.08
C LYS A 5 1.32 15.81 4.69
N GLY A 6 2.63 15.80 4.96
CA GLY A 6 3.50 14.69 4.54
C GLY A 6 3.16 13.38 5.24
N LYS A 7 3.01 13.38 6.57
CA LYS A 7 2.63 12.19 7.35
C LYS A 7 1.22 11.72 6.99
N THR A 8 0.29 12.65 6.79
CA THR A 8 -1.08 12.34 6.39
C THR A 8 -1.13 11.69 5.01
N VAL A 9 -0.36 12.18 4.04
CA VAL A 9 -0.30 11.58 2.68
C VAL A 9 0.20 10.15 2.72
N ILE A 10 1.32 9.88 3.42
CA ILE A 10 1.86 8.52 3.55
C ILE A 10 0.86 7.58 4.23
N THR A 11 0.16 8.06 5.26
CA THR A 11 -0.88 7.27 5.95
C THR A 11 -2.05 6.97 5.02
N ILE A 12 -2.50 7.94 4.22
CA ILE A 12 -3.58 7.76 3.24
C ILE A 12 -3.17 6.74 2.18
N ILE A 13 -1.96 6.86 1.62
CA ILE A 13 -1.44 5.91 0.63
C ILE A 13 -1.38 4.51 1.23
N GLY A 14 -0.82 4.35 2.43
CA GLY A 14 -0.78 3.06 3.13
C GLY A 14 -2.17 2.47 3.36
N ALA A 15 -3.15 3.30 3.75
CA ALA A 15 -4.53 2.87 3.95
C ALA A 15 -5.20 2.42 2.63
N ILE A 16 -4.98 3.15 1.53
CA ILE A 16 -5.50 2.78 0.20
C ILE A 16 -4.93 1.43 -0.24
N PHE A 17 -3.60 1.25 -0.15
CA PHE A 17 -2.96 -0.03 -0.50
C PHE A 17 -3.50 -1.18 0.35
N PHE A 18 -3.64 -0.96 1.66
CA PHE A 18 -4.16 -1.97 2.58
C PHE A 18 -5.61 -2.36 2.23
N ILE A 19 -6.48 -1.38 1.97
CA ILE A 19 -7.89 -1.62 1.63
C ILE A 19 -8.01 -2.35 0.30
N ILE A 20 -7.30 -1.90 -0.74
CA ILE A 20 -7.32 -2.56 -2.05
C ILE A 20 -6.80 -4.00 -1.92
N GLY A 21 -5.69 -4.20 -1.21
CA GLY A 21 -5.13 -5.52 -0.96
C GLY A 21 -6.13 -6.44 -0.26
N MET A 22 -6.81 -5.96 0.77
CA MET A 22 -7.82 -6.73 1.49
C MET A 22 -9.03 -7.10 0.61
N ILE A 23 -9.49 -6.18 -0.24
CA ILE A 23 -10.58 -6.46 -1.19
C ILE A 23 -10.17 -7.60 -2.14
N LEU A 24 -8.97 -7.55 -2.72
CA LEU A 24 -8.49 -8.59 -3.63
C LEU A 24 -8.33 -9.95 -2.91
N VAL A 25 -7.82 -9.96 -1.67
CA VAL A 25 -7.71 -11.18 -0.87
C VAL A 25 -9.09 -11.78 -0.58
N VAL A 26 -10.08 -10.94 -0.26
CA VAL A 26 -11.45 -11.41 -0.01
C VAL A 26 -12.07 -12.00 -1.28
N ILE A 27 -11.90 -11.32 -2.44
CA ILE A 27 -12.39 -11.82 -3.72
C ILE A 27 -11.75 -13.18 -4.05
N GLY A 28 -10.40 -13.25 -3.99
CA GLY A 28 -9.67 -14.50 -4.25
C GLY A 28 -10.04 -15.62 -3.29
N GLY A 29 -10.22 -15.31 -2.00
CA GLY A 29 -10.61 -16.26 -0.97
C GLY A 29 -12.04 -16.82 -1.18
N ILE A 30 -13.00 -15.95 -1.51
CA ILE A 30 -14.37 -16.37 -1.83
C ILE A 30 -14.39 -17.24 -3.10
N SER A 31 -13.65 -16.82 -4.15
CA SER A 31 -13.54 -17.60 -5.39
C SER A 31 -12.94 -18.97 -5.11
N LEU A 32 -11.82 -19.03 -4.38
CA LEU A 32 -11.17 -20.30 -4.02
C LEU A 32 -12.09 -21.21 -3.21
N SER A 33 -12.84 -20.65 -2.26
CA SER A 33 -13.83 -21.43 -1.48
C SER A 33 -14.93 -22.01 -2.36
N ARG A 34 -15.45 -21.22 -3.32
CA ARG A 34 -16.50 -21.69 -4.28
C ARG A 34 -15.96 -22.75 -5.22
N THR A 35 -14.74 -22.54 -5.78
CA THR A 35 -14.09 -23.53 -6.64
C THR A 35 -13.83 -24.83 -5.88
N SER A 36 -13.34 -24.74 -4.63
CA SER A 36 -13.12 -25.92 -3.80
C SER A 36 -14.42 -26.64 -3.42
N ALA A 37 -15.50 -25.90 -3.13
CA ALA A 37 -16.82 -26.49 -2.85
C ALA A 37 -17.36 -27.22 -4.08
N PHE A 38 -17.28 -26.62 -5.27
CA PHE A 38 -17.66 -27.25 -6.53
C PHE A 38 -16.84 -28.53 -6.75
N MET A 39 -15.51 -28.49 -6.65
CA MET A 39 -14.66 -29.66 -6.89
C MET A 39 -14.90 -30.84 -5.92
N ASN A 40 -15.44 -30.57 -4.73
CA ASN A 40 -15.78 -31.61 -3.75
C ASN A 40 -17.03 -32.43 -4.14
N SER A 41 -17.96 -31.84 -4.90
CA SER A 41 -19.20 -32.50 -5.38
C SER A 41 -19.13 -32.88 -6.85
N ALA A 42 -18.26 -32.25 -7.63
CA ALA A 42 -18.15 -32.46 -9.07
C ALA A 42 -17.62 -33.85 -9.41
N GLN A 43 -18.11 -34.38 -10.53
CA GLN A 43 -17.61 -35.60 -11.13
C GLN A 43 -16.66 -35.27 -12.28
N LYS A 44 -15.66 -36.12 -12.46
CA LYS A 44 -14.62 -35.97 -13.46
C LYS A 44 -15.01 -36.68 -14.74
N THR A 45 -14.84 -36.01 -15.89
CA THR A 45 -15.00 -36.61 -17.21
C THR A 45 -13.89 -36.12 -18.14
N LYS A 46 -13.79 -36.74 -19.30
CA LYS A 46 -12.92 -36.28 -20.39
C LYS A 46 -13.74 -35.45 -21.36
N ALA A 47 -13.12 -34.37 -21.82
CA ALA A 47 -13.67 -33.51 -22.84
C ALA A 47 -12.65 -33.36 -24.00
N GLU A 48 -13.15 -33.28 -25.22
CA GLU A 48 -12.34 -32.97 -26.39
C GLU A 48 -12.49 -31.49 -26.74
N ILE A 49 -11.40 -30.83 -27.08
CA ILE A 49 -11.44 -29.44 -27.56
C ILE A 49 -11.86 -29.46 -29.03
N ILE A 50 -13.06 -29.00 -29.34
CA ILE A 50 -13.64 -29.03 -30.68
C ILE A 50 -13.36 -27.77 -31.50
N ASN A 51 -13.15 -26.63 -30.82
CA ASN A 51 -12.85 -25.39 -31.52
C ASN A 51 -12.10 -24.41 -30.59
N ILE A 52 -11.12 -23.70 -31.17
CA ILE A 52 -10.44 -22.57 -30.53
C ILE A 52 -10.54 -21.36 -31.44
N SER A 53 -11.39 -20.39 -31.10
CA SER A 53 -11.48 -19.15 -31.83
C SER A 53 -10.69 -18.05 -31.13
N ALA A 54 -10.06 -17.16 -31.91
CA ALA A 54 -9.26 -16.06 -31.42
C ALA A 54 -9.77 -14.74 -31.97
N ASP A 55 -10.39 -13.94 -31.12
CA ASP A 55 -10.85 -12.60 -31.46
C ASP A 55 -9.82 -11.55 -31.05
N SER A 56 -9.29 -10.84 -32.03
CA SER A 56 -8.33 -9.78 -31.82
C SER A 56 -8.97 -8.42 -31.93
N TYR A 57 -8.86 -7.62 -30.87
CA TYR A 57 -9.35 -6.23 -30.86
C TYR A 57 -8.24 -5.26 -30.43
N ARG A 58 -8.29 -4.05 -30.94
CA ARG A 58 -7.32 -3.01 -30.61
C ARG A 58 -7.88 -2.06 -29.57
N ARG A 59 -7.21 -1.96 -28.42
CA ARG A 59 -7.56 -1.02 -27.35
C ARG A 59 -6.33 -0.26 -26.89
N ASN A 60 -6.42 1.07 -26.79
CA ASN A 60 -5.32 1.96 -26.38
C ASN A 60 -4.02 1.74 -27.20
N GLY A 61 -4.13 1.47 -28.52
CA GLY A 61 -3.00 1.25 -29.40
C GLY A 61 -2.32 -0.12 -29.26
N LYS A 62 -2.79 -1.01 -28.38
CA LYS A 62 -2.30 -2.38 -28.20
C LYS A 62 -3.31 -3.37 -28.74
N ASN A 63 -2.81 -4.42 -29.39
CA ASN A 63 -3.63 -5.56 -29.80
C ASN A 63 -3.87 -6.46 -28.58
N HIS A 64 -5.10 -6.83 -28.38
CA HIS A 64 -5.55 -7.81 -27.38
C HIS A 64 -6.20 -8.96 -28.13
N THR A 65 -5.88 -10.18 -27.76
CA THR A 65 -6.50 -11.39 -28.31
C THR A 65 -7.27 -12.08 -27.18
N HIS A 66 -8.52 -12.35 -27.42
CA HIS A 66 -9.36 -13.17 -26.57
C HIS A 66 -9.50 -14.53 -27.22
N TYR A 67 -9.44 -15.59 -26.44
CA TYR A 67 -9.61 -16.95 -26.93
C TYR A 67 -10.84 -17.56 -26.33
N ASP A 68 -11.72 -18.09 -27.19
CA ASP A 68 -12.85 -18.92 -26.83
C ASP A 68 -12.53 -20.36 -27.13
N VAL A 69 -12.59 -21.22 -26.11
CA VAL A 69 -12.30 -22.65 -26.23
C VAL A 69 -13.61 -23.42 -26.04
N TRP A 70 -14.04 -24.08 -27.10
CA TRP A 70 -15.21 -24.95 -27.05
C TRP A 70 -14.79 -26.39 -26.83
N ILE A 71 -15.45 -27.04 -25.89
CA ILE A 71 -15.22 -28.45 -25.54
C ILE A 71 -16.49 -29.26 -25.74
N GLU A 72 -16.33 -30.51 -26.12
CA GLU A 72 -17.36 -31.54 -26.18
C GLU A 72 -17.07 -32.62 -25.13
N TYR A 73 -18.06 -33.02 -24.35
CA TYR A 73 -17.96 -34.05 -23.33
C TYR A 73 -19.24 -34.83 -23.22
N THR A 74 -19.15 -36.07 -22.71
CA THR A 74 -20.34 -36.95 -22.57
C THR A 74 -20.62 -37.22 -21.11
N VAL A 75 -21.91 -37.04 -20.72
CA VAL A 75 -22.42 -37.36 -19.39
C VAL A 75 -23.67 -38.22 -19.58
N ASP A 76 -23.72 -39.39 -18.95
CA ASP A 76 -24.85 -40.33 -19.00
C ASP A 76 -25.36 -40.68 -20.40
N GLY A 77 -24.42 -40.64 -21.41
CA GLY A 77 -24.73 -40.93 -22.81
C GLY A 77 -25.23 -39.73 -23.62
N GLU A 78 -25.36 -38.55 -23.00
CA GLU A 78 -25.69 -37.28 -23.67
C GLU A 78 -24.38 -36.53 -23.99
N VAL A 79 -24.25 -36.04 -25.23
CA VAL A 79 -23.13 -35.22 -25.67
C VAL A 79 -23.48 -33.77 -25.43
N LEU A 80 -22.60 -33.09 -24.69
CA LEU A 80 -22.76 -31.69 -24.31
C LEU A 80 -21.60 -30.87 -24.86
N GLU A 81 -21.86 -29.63 -25.27
CA GLU A 81 -20.87 -28.67 -25.69
C GLU A 81 -20.84 -27.46 -24.75
N LYS A 82 -19.67 -26.97 -24.44
CA LYS A 82 -19.48 -25.80 -23.57
C LYS A 82 -18.29 -24.95 -23.99
N ASN A 83 -18.46 -23.64 -23.93
CA ASN A 83 -17.34 -22.71 -23.97
C ASN A 83 -16.71 -22.60 -22.56
N ILE A 84 -15.42 -22.90 -22.47
CA ILE A 84 -14.61 -22.64 -21.29
C ILE A 84 -13.79 -21.38 -21.53
N ASN A 85 -13.92 -20.39 -20.64
CA ASN A 85 -13.18 -19.11 -20.75
C ASN A 85 -11.70 -19.23 -20.34
N GLU A 86 -11.11 -20.38 -20.53
CA GLU A 86 -9.73 -20.69 -20.14
C GLU A 86 -8.96 -21.19 -21.36
N TYR A 87 -7.90 -20.46 -21.70
CA TYR A 87 -6.98 -20.85 -22.75
C TYR A 87 -5.55 -20.89 -22.21
N ASN A 88 -4.82 -21.91 -22.60
CA ASN A 88 -3.37 -21.94 -22.46
C ASN A 88 -2.71 -22.44 -23.74
N SER A 89 -1.44 -22.10 -23.93
CA SER A 89 -0.70 -22.41 -25.15
C SER A 89 -0.50 -23.90 -25.45
N SER A 90 -0.87 -24.79 -24.53
CA SER A 90 -0.84 -26.23 -24.73
C SER A 90 -2.15 -26.80 -25.26
N MET A 91 -3.19 -25.98 -25.39
CA MET A 91 -4.50 -26.39 -25.94
C MET A 91 -4.49 -26.29 -27.46
N TYR A 92 -5.05 -27.30 -28.11
CA TYR A 92 -5.26 -27.37 -29.55
C TYR A 92 -6.49 -28.23 -29.86
N GLU A 93 -7.12 -28.04 -31.01
CA GLU A 93 -8.30 -28.79 -31.44
C GLU A 93 -7.99 -30.27 -31.56
N GLY A 94 -8.89 -31.12 -31.09
CA GLY A 94 -8.71 -32.58 -30.97
C GLY A 94 -7.98 -33.01 -29.69
N LYS A 95 -7.57 -32.09 -28.83
CA LYS A 95 -6.91 -32.45 -27.56
C LYS A 95 -7.93 -32.87 -26.51
N GLU A 96 -7.72 -34.03 -25.88
CA GLU A 96 -8.44 -34.42 -24.68
C GLU A 96 -7.93 -33.67 -23.46
N ILE A 97 -8.85 -33.13 -22.67
CA ILE A 97 -8.61 -32.49 -21.36
C ILE A 97 -9.52 -33.12 -20.31
N GLU A 98 -9.11 -33.00 -19.06
CA GLU A 98 -9.93 -33.40 -17.92
C GLU A 98 -10.78 -32.20 -17.47
N VAL A 99 -12.09 -32.43 -17.31
CA VAL A 99 -13.04 -31.45 -16.82
C VAL A 99 -13.87 -32.02 -15.68
N TYR A 100 -14.47 -31.15 -14.92
CA TYR A 100 -15.31 -31.49 -13.77
C TYR A 100 -16.69 -30.88 -13.98
N TYR A 101 -17.74 -31.69 -13.86
CA TYR A 101 -19.13 -31.24 -14.01
C TYR A 101 -19.90 -31.43 -12.72
N ASP A 102 -20.93 -30.60 -12.51
CA ASP A 102 -21.91 -30.80 -11.41
C ASP A 102 -22.86 -31.93 -11.77
N PRO A 103 -22.96 -33.00 -10.96
CA PRO A 103 -23.94 -34.08 -11.22
C PRO A 103 -25.41 -33.63 -11.26
N ASP A 104 -25.74 -32.55 -10.52
CA ASP A 104 -27.08 -31.99 -10.48
C ASP A 104 -27.37 -31.03 -11.65
N ASP A 105 -26.30 -30.47 -12.27
CA ASP A 105 -26.35 -29.64 -13.47
C ASP A 105 -25.16 -29.97 -14.39
N PRO A 106 -25.26 -30.98 -15.25
CA PRO A 106 -24.16 -31.36 -16.16
C PRO A 106 -23.67 -30.26 -17.11
N SER A 107 -24.45 -29.19 -17.27
CA SER A 107 -24.02 -28.02 -18.06
C SER A 107 -23.06 -27.08 -17.33
N ASP A 108 -22.93 -27.15 -15.98
CA ASP A 108 -21.89 -26.47 -15.21
C ASP A 108 -20.63 -27.32 -15.18
N VAL A 109 -19.77 -27.09 -16.16
CA VAL A 109 -18.48 -27.77 -16.31
C VAL A 109 -17.33 -26.75 -16.12
N ARG A 110 -16.30 -27.19 -15.42
CA ARG A 110 -15.12 -26.37 -15.10
C ARG A 110 -13.83 -27.17 -15.23
N THR A 111 -12.73 -26.48 -15.47
CA THR A 111 -11.40 -27.06 -15.34
C THR A 111 -10.88 -26.92 -13.88
N ASP A 112 -9.90 -27.73 -13.47
CA ASP A 112 -9.25 -27.58 -12.13
C ASP A 112 -8.19 -26.46 -12.13
N SER A 113 -8.50 -25.33 -12.74
CA SER A 113 -7.61 -24.18 -12.78
C SER A 113 -7.93 -23.25 -11.62
N LYS A 114 -6.95 -23.05 -10.73
CA LYS A 114 -7.02 -22.10 -9.59
C LYS A 114 -6.08 -20.91 -9.80
N VAL A 115 -5.65 -20.69 -11.04
CA VAL A 115 -4.67 -19.64 -11.38
C VAL A 115 -5.21 -18.25 -11.05
N PHE A 116 -6.48 -18.01 -11.37
CA PHE A 116 -7.15 -16.75 -11.09
C PHE A 116 -7.15 -16.42 -9.58
N GLU A 117 -7.54 -17.38 -8.76
CA GLU A 117 -7.61 -17.25 -7.31
C GLU A 117 -6.23 -16.97 -6.70
N TYR A 118 -5.21 -17.69 -7.12
CA TYR A 118 -3.85 -17.49 -6.63
C TYR A 118 -3.26 -16.15 -7.08
N ILE A 119 -3.59 -15.65 -8.27
CA ILE A 119 -3.19 -14.31 -8.72
C ILE A 119 -3.81 -13.24 -7.80
N PHE A 120 -5.11 -13.32 -7.51
CA PHE A 120 -5.78 -12.37 -6.64
C PHE A 120 -5.25 -12.41 -5.20
N LEU A 121 -5.02 -13.62 -4.67
CA LEU A 121 -4.43 -13.79 -3.34
C LEU A 121 -2.98 -13.27 -3.28
N GLY A 122 -2.17 -13.55 -4.30
CA GLY A 122 -0.77 -13.11 -4.36
C GLY A 122 -0.63 -11.60 -4.49
N ILE A 123 -1.34 -10.99 -5.44
CA ILE A 123 -1.34 -9.53 -5.63
C ILE A 123 -1.97 -8.85 -4.42
N GLY A 124 -3.16 -9.29 -4.00
CA GLY A 124 -3.87 -8.72 -2.86
C GLY A 124 -3.07 -8.82 -1.57
N GLY A 125 -2.47 -9.97 -1.29
CA GLY A 125 -1.59 -10.18 -0.15
C GLY A 125 -0.38 -9.23 -0.16
N SER A 126 0.27 -9.06 -1.30
CA SER A 126 1.40 -8.15 -1.46
C SER A 126 1.00 -6.69 -1.15
N PHE A 127 -0.11 -6.22 -1.72
CA PHE A 127 -0.63 -4.87 -1.46
C PHE A 127 -1.02 -4.69 0.01
N ALA A 128 -1.69 -5.67 0.62
CA ALA A 128 -2.07 -5.62 2.02
C ALA A 128 -0.86 -5.54 2.96
N VAL A 129 0.19 -6.33 2.71
CA VAL A 129 1.44 -6.29 3.49
C VAL A 129 2.13 -4.95 3.36
N ILE A 130 2.29 -4.42 2.15
CA ILE A 130 2.91 -3.10 1.91
C ILE A 130 2.12 -2.02 2.65
N GLY A 131 0.79 -1.99 2.50
CA GLY A 131 -0.08 -1.05 3.17
C GLY A 131 0.01 -1.15 4.70
N ALA A 132 0.00 -2.38 5.26
CA ALA A 132 0.15 -2.62 6.69
C ALA A 132 1.49 -2.10 7.24
N VAL A 133 2.60 -2.33 6.53
CA VAL A 133 3.92 -1.83 6.93
C VAL A 133 3.92 -0.31 7.03
N PHE A 134 3.37 0.40 6.03
CA PHE A 134 3.26 1.86 6.07
C PHE A 134 2.43 2.34 7.26
N LEU A 135 1.29 1.71 7.54
CA LEU A 135 0.42 2.06 8.67
C LEU A 135 1.10 1.81 10.01
N ILE A 136 1.75 0.65 10.18
CA ILE A 136 2.47 0.27 11.41
C ILE A 136 3.59 1.25 11.71
N ILE A 137 4.42 1.59 10.71
CA ILE A 137 5.51 2.57 10.88
C ILE A 137 4.95 3.91 11.37
N ASN A 138 3.88 4.41 10.74
CA ASN A 138 3.25 5.68 11.15
C ASN A 138 2.69 5.62 12.58
N ILE A 139 2.07 4.51 12.97
CA ILE A 139 1.57 4.30 14.34
C ILE A 139 2.72 4.31 15.35
N ILE A 140 3.81 3.59 15.07
CA ILE A 140 4.99 3.52 15.95
C ILE A 140 5.60 4.91 16.13
N ILE A 141 5.84 5.63 15.03
CA ILE A 141 6.40 6.99 15.08
C ILE A 141 5.47 7.94 15.86
N GLY A 142 4.16 7.90 15.58
CA GLY A 142 3.18 8.72 16.27
C GLY A 142 3.10 8.43 17.78
N ARG A 143 3.12 7.15 18.17
CA ARG A 143 3.16 6.73 19.59
C ARG A 143 4.44 7.18 20.27
N ARG A 144 5.61 7.02 19.62
CA ARG A 144 6.90 7.46 20.16
C ARG A 144 6.90 8.98 20.46
N ILE A 145 6.45 9.79 19.50
CA ILE A 145 6.37 11.26 19.68
C ILE A 145 5.40 11.60 20.82
N LYS A 146 4.23 10.93 20.89
CA LYS A 146 3.25 11.16 21.95
C LYS A 146 3.81 10.84 23.33
N ILE A 147 4.55 9.73 23.46
CA ILE A 147 5.22 9.32 24.72
C ILE A 147 6.27 10.36 25.09
N LEU A 148 7.15 10.77 24.17
CA LEU A 148 8.16 11.78 24.43
C LEU A 148 7.54 13.11 24.88
N LYS A 149 6.46 13.57 24.24
CA LYS A 149 5.75 14.80 24.65
C LYS A 149 5.10 14.69 26.04
N LYS A 150 4.73 13.48 26.48
CA LYS A 150 4.07 13.25 27.77
C LYS A 150 5.04 13.03 28.94
N SER A 151 6.11 12.27 28.71
CA SER A 151 7.00 11.78 29.78
C SER A 151 8.47 12.14 29.62
N GLY A 152 8.87 12.68 28.46
CA GLY A 152 10.24 13.15 28.24
C GLY A 152 10.51 14.49 28.92
N ASP A 153 11.81 14.80 29.08
CA ASP A 153 12.23 16.12 29.53
C ASP A 153 11.95 17.16 28.44
N LYS A 154 11.33 18.24 28.82
CA LYS A 154 11.03 19.39 27.94
C LYS A 154 12.16 20.39 28.05
N LEU A 155 13.02 20.44 27.04
CA LEU A 155 14.16 21.33 26.98
C LEU A 155 13.93 22.46 25.96
N SER A 156 14.54 23.60 26.19
CA SER A 156 14.53 24.73 25.23
C SER A 156 15.87 24.77 24.51
N GLY A 157 15.85 24.72 23.19
CA GLY A 157 17.06 24.84 22.37
C GLY A 157 16.94 25.95 21.34
N THR A 158 18.06 26.43 20.84
CA THR A 158 18.14 27.45 19.80
C THR A 158 18.39 26.76 18.44
N ILE A 159 17.66 27.14 17.41
CA ILE A 159 17.91 26.67 16.05
C ILE A 159 19.17 27.38 15.54
N THR A 160 20.25 26.62 15.37
CA THR A 160 21.54 27.16 14.94
C THR A 160 21.74 27.06 13.43
N ASN A 161 21.11 26.05 12.81
CA ASN A 161 21.29 25.80 11.39
C ASN A 161 20.03 25.20 10.75
N VAL A 162 19.82 25.50 9.46
CA VAL A 162 18.79 24.89 8.63
C VAL A 162 19.43 24.48 7.30
N THR A 163 19.37 23.19 7.01
CA THR A 163 19.97 22.61 5.79
C THR A 163 18.92 21.92 4.92
N MET A 164 19.10 21.94 3.62
CA MET A 164 18.33 21.09 2.69
C MET A 164 18.86 19.67 2.71
N ASN A 165 17.96 18.69 2.79
CA ASN A 165 18.32 17.28 2.69
C ASN A 165 18.28 16.84 1.21
N TYR A 166 19.42 16.94 0.53
CA TYR A 166 19.54 16.56 -0.88
C TYR A 166 19.42 15.06 -1.15
N ASN A 167 19.53 14.22 -0.12
CA ASN A 167 19.36 12.76 -0.23
C ASN A 167 17.90 12.33 -0.35
N MET A 168 16.97 13.27 -0.22
CA MET A 168 15.53 13.01 -0.28
C MET A 168 14.81 14.06 -1.11
N THR A 169 13.84 13.61 -1.90
CA THR A 169 12.94 14.50 -2.67
C THR A 169 11.50 14.17 -2.31
N ILE A 170 10.73 15.17 -1.95
CA ILE A 170 9.29 15.06 -1.67
C ILE A 170 8.57 16.07 -2.56
N ASN A 171 7.69 15.59 -3.44
CA ASN A 171 6.97 16.43 -4.42
C ASN A 171 7.92 17.34 -5.23
N ASN A 172 8.99 16.78 -5.76
CA ASN A 172 10.03 17.47 -6.54
C ASN A 172 10.78 18.58 -5.79
N ARG A 173 10.77 18.57 -4.46
CA ARG A 173 11.51 19.52 -3.60
C ARG A 173 12.32 18.78 -2.56
N HIS A 174 13.51 19.28 -2.25
CA HIS A 174 14.29 18.78 -1.13
C HIS A 174 13.72 19.34 0.18
N PRO A 175 13.44 18.48 1.17
CA PRO A 175 12.96 18.94 2.47
C PRO A 175 14.11 19.59 3.27
N TYR A 176 13.73 20.42 4.23
CA TYR A 176 14.63 21.07 5.16
C TYR A 176 14.77 20.25 6.45
N LYS A 177 15.92 20.38 7.10
CA LYS A 177 16.22 19.92 8.44
C LYS A 177 16.75 21.08 9.27
N ALA A 178 16.22 21.27 10.47
CA ALA A 178 16.75 22.20 11.44
C ALA A 178 17.67 21.48 12.43
N GLU A 179 18.77 22.12 12.79
CA GLU A 179 19.65 21.72 13.88
C GLU A 179 19.38 22.64 15.08
N CYS A 180 19.16 22.02 16.23
CA CYS A 180 18.80 22.71 17.45
C CYS A 180 19.83 22.40 18.53
N GLU A 181 20.50 23.44 19.01
CA GLU A 181 21.47 23.37 20.11
C GLU A 181 20.73 23.52 21.44
N VAL A 182 20.96 22.61 22.35
CA VAL A 182 20.35 22.55 23.66
C VAL A 182 21.41 22.43 24.73
N ILE A 183 21.44 23.35 25.66
CA ILE A 183 22.21 23.19 26.91
C ILE A 183 21.32 22.42 27.89
N ASN A 184 21.72 21.23 28.25
CA ASN A 184 20.98 20.38 29.15
C ASN A 184 21.15 20.83 30.59
N PRO A 185 20.10 21.26 31.29
CA PRO A 185 20.19 21.79 32.64
C PRO A 185 20.58 20.74 33.71
N TYR A 186 20.52 19.46 33.40
CA TYR A 186 20.81 18.39 34.33
C TYR A 186 22.27 17.98 34.37
N ASP A 187 23.03 18.14 33.28
CA ASP A 187 24.46 17.78 33.18
C ASP A 187 25.35 18.92 32.71
N GLY A 188 24.76 20.05 32.31
CA GLY A 188 25.49 21.21 31.80
C GLY A 188 26.09 21.05 30.40
N GLU A 189 25.89 19.88 29.76
CA GLU A 189 26.43 19.58 28.45
C GLU A 189 25.59 20.16 27.33
N THR A 190 26.24 20.48 26.21
CA THR A 190 25.58 20.96 24.99
C THR A 190 25.31 19.81 24.03
N TYR A 191 24.06 19.66 23.62
CA TYR A 191 23.61 18.65 22.68
C TYR A 191 23.09 19.28 21.40
N LEU A 192 23.40 18.67 20.27
CA LEU A 192 22.85 19.05 18.97
C LEU A 192 21.78 18.04 18.54
N TYR A 193 20.56 18.51 18.37
CA TYR A 193 19.41 17.72 17.95
C TYR A 193 18.91 18.13 16.57
N SER A 194 18.66 17.17 15.67
CA SER A 194 18.11 17.46 14.34
C SER A 194 16.60 17.24 14.30
N SER A 195 15.89 18.10 13.58
CA SER A 195 14.46 17.91 13.33
C SER A 195 14.19 16.74 12.37
N GLU A 196 12.94 16.34 12.27
CA GLU A 196 12.49 15.56 11.11
C GLU A 196 12.55 16.39 9.81
N ASN A 197 12.42 15.72 8.65
CA ASN A 197 12.37 16.42 7.37
C ASN A 197 11.08 17.21 7.22
N ILE A 198 11.17 18.48 6.86
CA ILE A 198 10.07 19.45 6.74
C ILE A 198 10.02 19.97 5.32
N THR A 199 8.86 19.91 4.69
CA THR A 199 8.68 20.32 3.29
C THR A 199 8.53 21.83 3.09
N ASP A 200 8.14 22.54 4.15
CA ASP A 200 8.05 23.99 4.13
C ASP A 200 9.44 24.62 4.37
N ASP A 201 9.66 25.80 3.82
CA ASP A 201 10.88 26.56 4.09
C ASP A 201 10.87 27.03 5.55
N ILE A 202 11.88 26.61 6.30
CA ILE A 202 12.07 26.92 7.71
C ILE A 202 13.33 27.76 7.98
N SER A 203 13.92 28.35 6.94
CA SER A 203 15.14 29.18 7.07
C SER A 203 14.93 30.36 8.01
N GLY A 204 13.73 30.94 8.03
CA GLY A 204 13.37 32.03 8.93
C GLY A 204 13.32 31.64 10.42
N LEU A 205 13.48 30.36 10.77
CA LEU A 205 13.49 29.90 12.16
C LEU A 205 14.88 29.93 12.81
N ILE A 206 15.95 30.23 12.05
CA ILE A 206 17.31 30.35 12.60
C ILE A 206 17.35 31.42 13.70
N GLY A 207 17.97 31.09 14.84
CA GLY A 207 18.03 31.93 16.01
C GLY A 207 16.81 31.85 16.94
N MET A 208 15.72 31.21 16.50
CA MET A 208 14.52 31.03 17.31
C MET A 208 14.66 29.86 18.28
N ARG A 209 13.92 29.94 19.39
CA ARG A 209 13.88 28.88 20.40
C ARG A 209 12.81 27.83 20.05
N ALA A 210 13.26 26.56 19.93
CA ALA A 210 12.40 25.40 19.74
C ALA A 210 12.29 24.55 21.00
N THR A 211 11.15 23.88 21.18
CA THR A 211 10.99 22.87 22.23
C THR A 211 11.56 21.54 21.75
N VAL A 212 12.44 20.94 22.56
CA VAL A 212 13.00 19.61 22.33
C VAL A 212 12.56 18.68 23.45
N TYR A 213 11.87 17.59 23.10
CA TYR A 213 11.49 16.54 24.03
C TYR A 213 12.51 15.42 23.97
N VAL A 214 13.13 15.08 25.11
CA VAL A 214 14.21 14.09 25.19
C VAL A 214 13.83 13.00 26.19
N ASP A 215 14.08 11.75 25.85
CA ASP A 215 13.90 10.62 26.75
C ASP A 215 14.88 10.68 27.91
N ARG A 216 14.41 10.54 29.16
CA ARG A 216 15.22 10.66 30.38
C ARG A 216 16.36 9.64 30.45
N ASN A 217 16.11 8.44 29.92
CA ASN A 217 17.04 7.34 30.00
C ASN A 217 17.91 7.20 28.75
N ASN A 218 17.49 7.85 27.62
CA ASN A 218 18.21 7.72 26.36
C ASN A 218 18.13 9.00 25.54
N LYS A 219 19.14 9.86 25.66
CA LYS A 219 19.24 11.13 24.96
C LYS A 219 19.23 11.02 23.43
N LYS A 220 19.47 9.84 22.86
CA LYS A 220 19.35 9.57 21.41
C LYS A 220 17.88 9.44 20.96
N LYS A 221 16.93 9.29 21.92
CA LYS A 221 15.51 9.30 21.66
C LYS A 221 14.93 10.67 21.97
N TYR A 222 14.72 11.46 20.95
CA TYR A 222 14.26 12.83 21.07
C TYR A 222 13.28 13.21 19.97
N TYR A 223 12.65 14.37 20.13
CA TYR A 223 11.78 15.01 19.15
C TYR A 223 11.91 16.53 19.24
N VAL A 224 12.29 17.18 18.13
CA VAL A 224 12.34 18.64 18.01
C VAL A 224 11.00 19.13 17.48
N ASP A 225 10.26 19.93 18.23
CA ASP A 225 8.91 20.38 17.86
C ASP A 225 8.95 21.63 16.98
N ILE A 226 9.41 21.43 15.75
CA ILE A 226 9.45 22.50 14.74
C ILE A 226 8.04 22.95 14.34
N TYR A 227 7.06 22.03 14.35
CA TYR A 227 5.70 22.38 13.92
C TYR A 227 5.02 23.37 14.88
N GLU A 228 5.23 23.24 16.18
CA GLU A 228 4.73 24.22 17.16
C GLU A 228 5.36 25.60 16.89
N LEU A 229 6.67 25.62 16.64
CA LEU A 229 7.40 26.85 16.35
C LEU A 229 6.95 27.49 15.04
N LEU A 230 6.79 26.69 13.98
CA LEU A 230 6.38 27.16 12.67
C LEU A 230 4.93 27.71 12.69
N ASP A 231 4.03 27.07 13.45
CA ASP A 231 2.67 27.59 13.65
C ASP A 231 2.68 28.95 14.33
N LYS A 232 3.56 29.15 15.34
CA LYS A 232 3.73 30.42 16.01
C LYS A 232 4.32 31.48 15.07
N TYR A 233 5.41 31.15 14.38
CA TYR A 233 6.07 32.03 13.42
C TYR A 233 5.11 32.51 12.32
N ASN A 234 4.31 31.60 11.75
CA ASN A 234 3.35 31.94 10.72
C ASN A 234 2.16 32.77 11.25
N LYS A 235 1.82 32.68 12.52
CA LYS A 235 0.80 33.55 13.14
C LYS A 235 1.34 34.96 13.36
N ASP A 236 2.55 35.07 13.86
CA ASP A 236 3.18 36.35 14.18
C ASP A 236 3.52 37.15 12.91
N ASN A 237 3.78 36.45 11.77
CA ASN A 237 4.11 37.07 10.49
C ASN A 237 2.92 37.18 9.52
N ARG A 238 1.69 37.03 9.98
CA ARG A 238 0.51 37.29 9.12
C ARG A 238 0.38 38.79 8.87
N ILE A 239 0.62 39.17 7.63
CA ILE A 239 0.32 40.53 7.17
C ILE A 239 -1.20 40.61 6.96
N HIS A 240 -1.88 41.45 7.77
CA HIS A 240 -3.24 41.81 7.53
C HIS A 240 -3.24 43.02 6.57
N ASP A 241 -3.46 42.75 5.28
CA ASP A 241 -3.62 43.83 4.28
C ASP A 241 -5.06 44.29 4.28
N PHE A 242 -5.29 45.53 4.70
CA PHE A 242 -6.60 46.20 4.75
C PHE A 242 -6.80 47.19 3.59
N ARG A 243 -6.00 47.11 2.49
CA ARG A 243 -6.13 47.97 1.32
C ARG A 243 -7.14 47.43 0.34
#